data_16b016ae9e75d83052f348802342fddb
#
_entry.id   16b016ae9e75d83052f348802342fddb
#
_cell.length_a   1.000
_cell.length_b   1.000
_cell.length_c   1.000
_cell.angle_alpha   90.00
_cell.angle_beta   90.00
_cell.angle_gamma   90.00
#
_symmetry.space_group_name_H-M   'P 1'
#
loop_
_entity.id
_entity.type
_entity.pdbx_description
1 polymer ?
#
loop_
_entity_poly.entity_id
_entity_poly.type
_entity_poly.pdbx_seq_one_letter_code
_entity_poly.pdbx_strand_id
1 'polypeptide(L)'
;KIRNFCIIAHIDHGKSTLADRIIEMTGLLTEREMQAQVLDNMELERERGITIKSQAVRTVYHGKDGEEYIFNLIDTPGHVDFNYEVSRSLAACDGAILVVDAAQGIEAQTLANVYMALDHDLEVIPVINKVDLPSAEPERVINEIEDVIGLEAQDAPQISAKTGLNVDQVLEQVVAKIPAPAGNPDAPLKALIFDSIYDSYKGAIVFCRMVDGKVRKGTTIRMMATGFVAEVVEVGYFGAGQFIPCEELTAGMVGYITASIKNVRDTRVGDTITDNNRPCEEALPGYKKVNPMVYCGLYPADGAKYGDLRDALEKLQLNDASLFYEPETSVALGFGFRCGFLGLLHLEIIQERLEREYDLDLVTTAPSVIYKVHKTNGEVIDLTNPTNLPDPSEIKYMEEPIVNAEIMVTTEFIGAIMDLCQERRGQYLGMEYMEE
;
A
#
# COMPACT_ATOMS: atom_id res chain seq x y z
N LYS A 1 -19.23 -10.30 14.07
CA LYS A 1 -19.49 -8.85 14.07
C LYS A 1 -18.22 -8.01 13.77
N ILE A 2 -17.26 -8.60 13.09
CA ILE A 2 -16.06 -7.92 12.60
C ILE A 2 -16.34 -7.39 11.20
N ARG A 3 -15.84 -6.19 10.88
CA ARG A 3 -15.81 -5.62 9.53
C ARG A 3 -14.41 -5.14 9.24
N ASN A 4 -13.80 -5.72 8.21
CA ASN A 4 -12.46 -5.35 7.75
C ASN A 4 -12.60 -4.59 6.43
N PHE A 5 -12.25 -3.34 6.44
CA PHE A 5 -12.42 -2.48 5.26
C PHE A 5 -11.33 -1.43 5.16
N CYS A 6 -11.16 -0.94 3.95
CA CYS A 6 -10.27 0.17 3.62
C CYS A 6 -11.05 1.32 3.00
N ILE A 7 -10.38 2.45 2.86
CA ILE A 7 -10.89 3.60 2.12
C ILE A 7 -10.01 3.78 0.89
N ILE A 8 -10.63 3.80 -0.28
CA ILE A 8 -9.99 4.06 -1.57
C ILE A 8 -10.55 5.34 -2.16
N ALA A 9 -9.68 6.16 -2.71
CA ALA A 9 -10.06 7.44 -3.30
C ALA A 9 -8.96 7.96 -4.22
N HIS A 10 -9.34 8.84 -5.14
CA HIS A 10 -8.38 9.70 -5.82
C HIS A 10 -7.77 10.71 -4.82
N ILE A 11 -6.60 11.25 -5.14
CA ILE A 11 -5.94 12.28 -4.32
C ILE A 11 -6.90 13.46 -4.09
N ASP A 12 -6.90 14.01 -2.91
CA ASP A 12 -7.71 15.17 -2.49
C ASP A 12 -9.24 14.96 -2.49
N HIS A 13 -9.75 13.74 -2.69
CA HIS A 13 -11.17 13.46 -2.59
C HIS A 13 -11.70 13.37 -1.14
N GLY A 14 -10.80 13.42 -0.14
CA GLY A 14 -11.16 13.46 1.27
C GLY A 14 -11.05 12.14 2.02
N LYS A 15 -10.21 11.23 1.54
CA LYS A 15 -9.97 9.91 2.15
C LYS A 15 -9.53 10.01 3.61
N SER A 16 -8.44 10.73 3.89
CA SER A 16 -7.89 10.87 5.25
C SER A 16 -8.84 11.63 6.16
N THR A 17 -9.56 12.62 5.64
CA THR A 17 -10.59 13.34 6.39
C THR A 17 -11.74 12.43 6.81
N LEU A 18 -12.17 11.51 5.94
CA LEU A 18 -13.20 10.52 6.29
C LEU A 18 -12.68 9.55 7.34
N ALA A 19 -11.44 9.08 7.22
CA ALA A 19 -10.82 8.22 8.23
C ALA A 19 -10.79 8.88 9.60
N ASP A 20 -10.40 10.14 9.68
CA ASP A 20 -10.41 10.95 10.90
C ASP A 20 -11.83 11.03 11.51
N ARG A 21 -12.85 11.24 10.68
CA ARG A 21 -14.24 11.29 11.15
C ARG A 21 -14.74 9.94 11.69
N ILE A 22 -14.36 8.85 11.06
CA ILE A 22 -14.71 7.51 11.56
C ILE A 22 -14.08 7.28 12.93
N ILE A 23 -12.82 7.64 13.11
CA ILE A 23 -12.11 7.52 14.39
C ILE A 23 -12.78 8.36 15.48
N GLU A 24 -13.14 9.60 15.16
CA GLU A 24 -13.83 10.53 16.08
C GLU A 24 -15.22 9.99 16.47
N MET A 25 -16.04 9.62 15.49
CA MET A 25 -17.42 9.18 15.71
C MET A 25 -17.52 7.85 16.46
N THR A 26 -16.53 7.00 16.34
CA THR A 26 -16.46 5.73 17.07
C THR A 26 -15.84 5.88 18.46
N GLY A 27 -15.43 7.10 18.82
CA GLY A 27 -14.94 7.41 20.18
C GLY A 27 -13.58 6.85 20.51
N LEU A 28 -12.78 6.45 19.50
CA LEU A 28 -11.43 5.92 19.73
C LEU A 28 -10.48 6.99 20.30
N LEU A 29 -10.63 8.23 19.84
CA LEU A 29 -9.94 9.40 20.36
C LEU A 29 -10.96 10.47 20.78
N THR A 30 -10.61 11.22 21.82
CA THR A 30 -11.38 12.40 22.24
C THR A 30 -11.11 13.58 21.29
N GLU A 31 -12.02 14.58 21.26
CA GLU A 31 -11.81 15.79 20.45
C GLU A 31 -10.46 16.49 20.72
N ARG A 32 -9.94 16.39 21.94
CA ARG A 32 -8.66 16.98 22.33
C ARG A 32 -7.45 16.21 21.81
N GLU A 33 -7.62 14.91 21.58
CA GLU A 33 -6.58 14.03 21.05
C GLU A 33 -6.58 13.99 19.53
N MET A 34 -7.69 14.43 18.90
CA MET A 34 -7.80 14.46 17.45
C MET A 34 -6.84 15.47 16.83
N GLN A 35 -6.14 15.04 15.80
CA GLN A 35 -5.32 15.85 14.92
C GLN A 35 -5.78 15.61 13.48
N ALA A 36 -5.52 16.55 12.60
CA ALA A 36 -5.75 16.30 11.18
C ALA A 36 -4.83 15.15 10.70
N GLN A 37 -5.39 14.27 9.88
CA GLN A 37 -4.67 13.11 9.36
C GLN A 37 -4.07 12.24 10.48
N VAL A 38 -4.90 11.86 11.43
CA VAL A 38 -4.49 11.14 12.66
C VAL A 38 -3.78 9.81 12.35
N LEU A 39 -4.13 9.15 11.25
CA LEU A 39 -3.50 7.90 10.81
C LEU A 39 -2.19 8.11 10.04
N ASP A 40 -1.96 9.32 9.52
CA ASP A 40 -0.70 9.65 8.84
C ASP A 40 0.38 9.94 9.90
N ASN A 41 1.13 8.91 10.26
CA ASN A 41 2.10 8.98 11.36
C ASN A 41 3.44 9.61 10.96
N MET A 42 3.74 9.67 9.67
CA MET A 42 4.96 10.27 9.16
C MET A 42 4.80 11.79 9.03
N GLU A 43 5.80 12.55 9.46
CA GLU A 43 5.84 14.00 9.26
C GLU A 43 5.69 14.35 7.78
N LEU A 44 6.34 13.59 6.93
CA LEU A 44 6.31 13.74 5.48
C LEU A 44 4.91 13.53 4.88
N GLU A 45 4.11 12.61 5.42
CA GLU A 45 2.70 12.42 5.03
C GLU A 45 1.87 13.67 5.31
N ARG A 46 2.04 14.24 6.50
CA ARG A 46 1.32 15.45 6.92
C ARG A 46 1.73 16.69 6.14
N GLU A 47 3.03 16.86 5.89
CA GLU A 47 3.55 18.00 5.11
C GLU A 47 3.06 17.96 3.65
N ARG A 48 3.02 16.79 3.04
CA ARG A 48 2.60 16.61 1.66
C ARG A 48 1.10 16.41 1.49
N GLY A 49 0.36 16.18 2.59
CA GLY A 49 -1.07 15.92 2.57
C GLY A 49 -1.46 14.62 1.88
N ILE A 50 -0.56 13.63 1.85
CA ILE A 50 -0.77 12.32 1.21
C ILE A 50 -0.46 11.18 2.17
N THR A 51 -1.18 10.08 2.06
CA THR A 51 -0.83 8.83 2.74
C THR A 51 0.22 8.09 1.92
N ILE A 52 1.34 7.80 2.53
CA ILE A 52 2.47 7.08 1.91
C ILE A 52 2.40 5.61 2.29
N LYS A 53 2.19 5.33 3.57
CA LYS A 53 2.13 3.99 4.12
C LYS A 53 0.75 3.69 4.69
N SER A 54 0.25 2.49 4.39
CA SER A 54 -1.01 2.03 4.96
C SER A 54 -0.93 1.93 6.48
N GLN A 55 -1.96 2.41 7.16
CA GLN A 55 -2.11 2.33 8.60
C GLN A 55 -3.37 1.56 8.93
N ALA A 56 -3.30 0.72 9.94
CA ALA A 56 -4.45 -0.03 10.44
C ALA A 56 -4.88 0.50 11.81
N VAL A 57 -6.17 0.55 12.04
CA VAL A 57 -6.74 0.92 13.32
C VAL A 57 -7.98 0.09 13.60
N ARG A 58 -8.11 -0.38 14.84
CA ARG A 58 -9.30 -1.06 15.33
C ARG A 58 -10.14 -0.09 16.14
N THR A 59 -11.41 -0.02 15.82
CA THR A 59 -12.38 0.77 16.56
C THR A 59 -13.66 -0.02 16.79
N VAL A 60 -14.48 0.42 17.74
CA VAL A 60 -15.76 -0.21 18.07
C VAL A 60 -16.88 0.72 17.65
N TYR A 61 -17.81 0.20 16.86
CA TYR A 61 -18.97 0.92 16.40
C TYR A 61 -20.26 0.33 17.02
N HIS A 62 -21.08 1.19 17.60
CA HIS A 62 -22.40 0.83 18.08
C HIS A 62 -23.43 1.10 16.99
N GLY A 63 -23.92 0.02 16.38
CA GLY A 63 -24.88 0.09 15.29
C GLY A 63 -26.26 0.57 15.75
N LYS A 64 -27.05 1.09 14.81
CA LYS A 64 -28.46 1.46 15.06
C LYS A 64 -29.36 0.27 15.40
N ASP A 65 -28.88 -0.94 15.09
CA ASP A 65 -29.53 -2.22 15.49
C ASP A 65 -29.28 -2.58 16.96
N GLY A 66 -28.55 -1.77 17.71
CA GLY A 66 -28.18 -2.00 19.11
C GLY A 66 -27.02 -2.96 19.31
N GLU A 67 -26.39 -3.41 18.23
CA GLU A 67 -25.27 -4.35 18.27
C GLU A 67 -23.93 -3.62 18.23
N GLU A 68 -22.92 -4.27 18.80
CA GLU A 68 -21.55 -3.77 18.79
C GLU A 68 -20.75 -4.46 17.69
N TYR A 69 -20.06 -3.67 16.89
CA TYR A 69 -19.23 -4.13 15.77
C TYR A 69 -17.77 -3.71 15.98
N ILE A 70 -16.87 -4.60 15.63
CA ILE A 70 -15.43 -4.31 15.58
C ILE A 70 -15.09 -3.90 14.16
N PHE A 71 -14.64 -2.67 13.98
CA PHE A 71 -14.18 -2.14 12.72
C PHE A 71 -12.64 -2.16 12.68
N ASN A 72 -12.09 -2.87 11.73
CA ASN A 72 -10.68 -2.76 11.37
C ASN A 72 -10.59 -1.91 10.10
N LEU A 73 -10.21 -0.66 10.28
CA LEU A 73 -10.01 0.28 9.19
C LEU A 73 -8.55 0.28 8.78
N ILE A 74 -8.30 0.10 7.48
CA ILE A 74 -6.97 0.22 6.89
C ILE A 74 -6.99 1.44 5.97
N ASP A 75 -6.27 2.48 6.36
CA ASP A 75 -6.08 3.67 5.51
C ASP A 75 -5.00 3.36 4.46
N THR A 76 -5.30 3.63 3.19
CA THR A 76 -4.44 3.27 2.05
C THR A 76 -3.93 4.50 1.34
N PRO A 77 -2.73 4.44 0.71
CA PRO A 77 -2.28 5.51 -0.18
C PRO A 77 -3.24 5.75 -1.34
N GLY A 78 -3.33 7.00 -1.79
CA GLY A 78 -4.12 7.37 -2.97
C GLY A 78 -3.31 7.55 -4.26
N HIS A 79 -1.99 7.64 -4.18
CA HIS A 79 -1.12 7.90 -5.32
C HIS A 79 -0.68 6.62 -6.04
N VAL A 80 -0.57 6.69 -7.37
CA VAL A 80 -0.24 5.54 -8.24
C VAL A 80 1.10 4.87 -7.89
N ASP A 81 2.10 5.62 -7.45
CA ASP A 81 3.41 5.08 -7.06
C ASP A 81 3.31 4.11 -5.87
N PHE A 82 2.23 4.19 -5.09
CA PHE A 82 1.98 3.36 -3.93
C PHE A 82 0.93 2.27 -4.17
N ASN A 83 0.57 1.96 -5.40
CA ASN A 83 -0.39 0.90 -5.73
C ASN A 83 -0.03 -0.44 -5.09
N TYR A 84 1.25 -0.72 -4.90
CA TYR A 84 1.70 -1.92 -4.22
C TYR A 84 1.24 -1.96 -2.75
N GLU A 85 1.34 -0.85 -2.02
CA GLU A 85 0.81 -0.71 -0.66
C GLU A 85 -0.71 -0.88 -0.64
N VAL A 86 -1.41 -0.29 -1.60
CA VAL A 86 -2.86 -0.44 -1.75
C VAL A 86 -3.24 -1.90 -1.95
N SER A 87 -2.62 -2.61 -2.88
CA SER A 87 -2.89 -4.02 -3.15
C SER A 87 -2.69 -4.91 -1.92
N ARG A 88 -1.64 -4.66 -1.15
CA ARG A 88 -1.37 -5.40 0.10
C ARG A 88 -2.46 -5.17 1.14
N SER A 89 -2.90 -3.95 1.29
CA SER A 89 -3.96 -3.59 2.23
C SER A 89 -5.31 -4.14 1.84
N LEU A 90 -5.63 -4.13 0.55
CA LEU A 90 -6.87 -4.73 0.03
C LEU A 90 -6.96 -6.23 0.33
N ALA A 91 -5.85 -6.95 0.27
CA ALA A 91 -5.81 -8.38 0.59
C ALA A 91 -6.19 -8.68 2.06
N ALA A 92 -6.06 -7.72 2.94
CA ALA A 92 -6.45 -7.83 4.36
C ALA A 92 -7.90 -7.43 4.62
N CYS A 93 -8.64 -6.96 3.62
CA CYS A 93 -10.00 -6.42 3.76
C CYS A 93 -11.05 -7.33 3.13
N ASP A 94 -12.30 -7.15 3.58
CA ASP A 94 -13.50 -7.77 3.02
C ASP A 94 -14.35 -6.77 2.23
N GLY A 95 -14.10 -5.48 2.40
CA GLY A 95 -14.77 -4.41 1.69
C GLY A 95 -13.95 -3.14 1.58
N ALA A 96 -14.40 -2.24 0.72
CA ALA A 96 -13.78 -0.94 0.50
C ALA A 96 -14.83 0.16 0.39
N ILE A 97 -14.56 1.29 1.01
CA ILE A 97 -15.32 2.52 0.83
C ILE A 97 -14.66 3.29 -0.31
N LEU A 98 -15.41 3.53 -1.38
CA LEU A 98 -14.98 4.35 -2.50
C LEU A 98 -15.46 5.79 -2.29
N VAL A 99 -14.54 6.71 -2.02
CA VAL A 99 -14.85 8.12 -1.83
C VAL A 99 -14.68 8.85 -3.15
N VAL A 100 -15.75 9.50 -3.60
CA VAL A 100 -15.76 10.31 -4.82
C VAL A 100 -16.16 11.74 -4.48
N ASP A 101 -15.40 12.70 -4.96
CA ASP A 101 -15.70 14.13 -4.80
C ASP A 101 -16.94 14.51 -5.59
N ALA A 102 -17.91 15.17 -4.95
CA ALA A 102 -19.18 15.56 -5.56
C ALA A 102 -19.04 16.62 -6.68
N ALA A 103 -17.93 17.32 -6.76
CA ALA A 103 -17.66 18.31 -7.80
C ALA A 103 -16.81 17.72 -8.93
N GLN A 104 -15.75 16.99 -8.60
CA GLN A 104 -14.80 16.45 -9.57
C GLN A 104 -15.33 15.17 -10.25
N GLY A 105 -16.01 14.32 -9.49
CA GLY A 105 -16.49 13.04 -10.01
C GLY A 105 -15.39 11.98 -10.10
N ILE A 106 -15.54 11.07 -11.06
CA ILE A 106 -14.60 9.96 -11.27
C ILE A 106 -13.33 10.46 -11.95
N GLU A 107 -12.20 10.09 -11.34
CA GLU A 107 -10.87 10.35 -11.86
C GLU A 107 -10.16 9.03 -12.20
N ALA A 108 -9.03 9.12 -12.90
CA ALA A 108 -8.29 7.94 -13.36
C ALA A 108 -7.89 6.98 -12.22
N GLN A 109 -7.43 7.52 -11.08
CA GLN A 109 -7.07 6.70 -9.91
C GLN A 109 -8.30 6.07 -9.25
N THR A 110 -9.47 6.70 -9.35
CA THR A 110 -10.74 6.10 -8.90
C THR A 110 -10.98 4.78 -9.61
N LEU A 111 -10.89 4.77 -10.93
CA LEU A 111 -11.07 3.56 -11.75
C LEU A 111 -10.04 2.48 -11.39
N ALA A 112 -8.76 2.84 -11.36
CA ALA A 112 -7.69 1.90 -11.04
C ALA A 112 -7.87 1.24 -9.66
N ASN A 113 -8.22 2.03 -8.65
CA ASN A 113 -8.45 1.54 -7.30
C ASN A 113 -9.68 0.64 -7.19
N VAL A 114 -10.77 0.97 -7.88
CA VAL A 114 -11.98 0.14 -7.90
C VAL A 114 -11.71 -1.22 -8.53
N TYR A 115 -11.07 -1.26 -9.68
CA TYR A 115 -10.75 -2.53 -10.34
C TYR A 115 -9.80 -3.38 -9.50
N MET A 116 -8.85 -2.76 -8.83
CA MET A 116 -7.99 -3.47 -7.89
C MET A 116 -8.79 -4.06 -6.71
N ALA A 117 -9.76 -3.33 -6.18
CA ALA A 117 -10.64 -3.83 -5.12
C ALA A 117 -11.52 -4.99 -5.61
N LEU A 118 -12.07 -4.90 -6.82
CA LEU A 118 -12.86 -5.96 -7.43
C LEU A 118 -12.04 -7.22 -7.72
N ASP A 119 -10.79 -7.08 -8.13
CA ASP A 119 -9.85 -8.20 -8.31
C ASP A 119 -9.56 -8.96 -7.00
N HIS A 120 -9.73 -8.31 -5.86
CA HIS A 120 -9.65 -8.93 -4.54
C HIS A 120 -11.00 -9.41 -3.99
N ASP A 121 -12.03 -9.43 -4.81
CA ASP A 121 -13.41 -9.82 -4.43
C ASP A 121 -13.98 -8.98 -3.28
N LEU A 122 -13.62 -7.71 -3.19
CA LEU A 122 -14.13 -6.81 -2.16
C LEU A 122 -15.50 -6.27 -2.50
N GLU A 123 -16.35 -6.13 -1.49
CA GLU A 123 -17.57 -5.34 -1.60
C GLU A 123 -17.20 -3.86 -1.59
N VAL A 124 -17.56 -3.13 -2.65
CA VAL A 124 -17.25 -1.71 -2.82
C VAL A 124 -18.48 -0.87 -2.53
N ILE A 125 -18.36 0.05 -1.59
CA ILE A 125 -19.42 0.99 -1.18
C ILE A 125 -19.08 2.39 -1.70
N PRO A 126 -19.82 2.93 -2.71
CA PRO A 126 -19.66 4.31 -3.14
C PRO A 126 -20.12 5.29 -2.07
N VAL A 127 -19.37 6.37 -1.90
CA VAL A 127 -19.68 7.49 -1.02
C VAL A 127 -19.38 8.80 -1.74
N ILE A 128 -20.34 9.70 -1.78
CA ILE A 128 -20.22 11.01 -2.41
C ILE A 128 -19.82 12.03 -1.36
N ASN A 129 -18.62 12.56 -1.46
CA ASN A 129 -18.05 13.47 -0.48
C ASN A 129 -18.04 14.92 -0.96
N LYS A 130 -17.86 15.85 -0.03
CA LYS A 130 -17.80 17.29 -0.26
C LYS A 130 -19.10 17.88 -0.81
N VAL A 131 -20.25 17.35 -0.40
CA VAL A 131 -21.57 17.86 -0.82
C VAL A 131 -21.87 19.26 -0.26
N ASP A 132 -21.09 19.72 0.71
CA ASP A 132 -21.13 21.08 1.26
C ASP A 132 -20.57 22.15 0.32
N LEU A 133 -19.82 21.76 -0.71
CA LEU A 133 -19.24 22.71 -1.66
C LEU A 133 -20.32 23.28 -2.62
N PRO A 134 -20.22 24.57 -2.98
CA PRO A 134 -21.16 25.19 -3.93
C PRO A 134 -21.13 24.55 -5.32
N SER A 135 -20.00 23.93 -5.70
CA SER A 135 -19.81 23.24 -6.99
C SER A 135 -20.23 21.78 -6.97
N ALA A 136 -20.76 21.28 -5.84
CA ALA A 136 -21.16 19.89 -5.70
C ALA A 136 -22.38 19.56 -6.59
N GLU A 137 -22.27 18.46 -7.34
CA GLU A 137 -23.33 17.90 -8.18
C GLU A 137 -23.50 16.41 -7.87
N PRO A 138 -24.05 16.03 -6.70
CA PRO A 138 -24.13 14.64 -6.27
C PRO A 138 -24.85 13.73 -7.25
N GLU A 139 -25.97 14.18 -7.83
CA GLU A 139 -26.77 13.40 -8.80
C GLU A 139 -25.95 13.06 -10.05
N ARG A 140 -25.18 14.01 -10.57
CA ARG A 140 -24.30 13.79 -11.72
C ARG A 140 -23.26 12.72 -11.40
N VAL A 141 -22.62 12.83 -10.24
CA VAL A 141 -21.57 11.90 -9.82
C VAL A 141 -22.12 10.49 -9.55
N ILE A 142 -23.32 10.38 -8.98
CA ILE A 142 -24.03 9.10 -8.81
C ILE A 142 -24.24 8.41 -10.16
N ASN A 143 -24.78 9.13 -11.13
CA ASN A 143 -24.99 8.60 -12.48
C ASN A 143 -23.67 8.22 -13.15
N GLU A 144 -22.63 9.03 -12.98
CA GLU A 144 -21.30 8.75 -13.51
C GLU A 144 -20.71 7.47 -12.91
N ILE A 145 -20.88 7.21 -11.62
CA ILE A 145 -20.43 5.97 -10.97
C ILE A 145 -21.17 4.77 -11.56
N GLU A 146 -22.48 4.86 -11.74
CA GLU A 146 -23.28 3.78 -12.31
C GLU A 146 -22.94 3.52 -13.78
N ASP A 147 -22.79 4.56 -14.57
CA ASP A 147 -22.55 4.45 -16.01
C ASP A 147 -21.11 4.05 -16.37
N VAL A 148 -20.11 4.54 -15.60
CA VAL A 148 -18.69 4.32 -15.90
C VAL A 148 -18.12 3.12 -15.17
N ILE A 149 -18.50 2.91 -13.91
CA ILE A 149 -17.94 1.84 -13.07
C ILE A 149 -18.87 0.63 -13.01
N GLY A 150 -20.17 0.83 -13.19
CA GLY A 150 -21.17 -0.22 -13.07
C GLY A 150 -21.54 -0.57 -11.62
N LEU A 151 -21.19 0.28 -10.64
CA LEU A 151 -21.60 0.12 -9.25
C LEU A 151 -22.94 0.79 -8.98
N GLU A 152 -23.84 0.12 -8.24
CA GLU A 152 -25.06 0.76 -7.74
C GLU A 152 -24.70 1.90 -6.77
N ALA A 153 -25.14 3.12 -7.08
CA ALA A 153 -24.82 4.32 -6.33
C ALA A 153 -26.03 5.17 -5.93
N GLN A 154 -27.26 4.73 -6.23
CA GLN A 154 -28.48 5.50 -5.89
C GLN A 154 -28.67 5.66 -4.39
N ASP A 155 -28.23 4.69 -3.61
CA ASP A 155 -28.27 4.72 -2.15
C ASP A 155 -26.95 5.17 -1.52
N ALA A 156 -26.00 5.64 -2.33
CA ALA A 156 -24.70 6.11 -1.85
C ALA A 156 -24.87 7.27 -0.85
N PRO A 157 -24.27 7.20 0.35
CA PRO A 157 -24.29 8.32 1.27
C PRO A 157 -23.68 9.58 0.65
N GLN A 158 -24.42 10.67 0.77
CA GLN A 158 -23.97 12.00 0.36
C GLN A 158 -23.47 12.75 1.59
N ILE A 159 -22.18 12.86 1.72
CA ILE A 159 -21.51 13.30 2.95
C ILE A 159 -20.66 14.55 2.78
N SER A 160 -20.35 15.15 3.92
CA SER A 160 -19.20 16.03 4.07
C SER A 160 -18.31 15.49 5.19
N ALA A 161 -17.19 14.88 4.83
CA ALA A 161 -16.25 14.41 5.82
C ALA A 161 -15.68 15.55 6.67
N LYS A 162 -15.54 16.74 6.08
CA LYS A 162 -15.08 17.94 6.77
C LYS A 162 -16.02 18.38 7.89
N THR A 163 -17.33 18.37 7.66
CA THR A 163 -18.34 18.81 8.64
C THR A 163 -18.92 17.68 9.49
N GLY A 164 -18.71 16.42 9.08
CA GLY A 164 -19.30 15.24 9.69
C GLY A 164 -20.70 14.90 9.19
N LEU A 165 -21.24 15.65 8.23
CA LEU A 165 -22.57 15.45 7.68
C LEU A 165 -22.73 14.05 7.10
N ASN A 166 -23.75 13.31 7.54
CA ASN A 166 -24.16 11.99 7.04
C ASN A 166 -23.07 10.88 7.13
N VAL A 167 -21.98 11.09 7.84
CA VAL A 167 -20.93 10.07 8.00
C VAL A 167 -21.45 8.85 8.74
N ASP A 168 -22.43 9.01 9.62
CA ASP A 168 -23.14 7.90 10.28
C ASP A 168 -23.79 6.93 9.27
N GLN A 169 -24.27 7.42 8.14
CA GLN A 169 -24.83 6.59 7.07
C GLN A 169 -23.76 5.69 6.41
N VAL A 170 -22.52 6.17 6.32
CA VAL A 170 -21.40 5.36 5.83
C VAL A 170 -21.13 4.20 6.75
N LEU A 171 -21.10 4.44 8.06
CA LEU A 171 -20.86 3.41 9.07
C LEU A 171 -21.99 2.35 9.08
N GLU A 172 -23.24 2.77 8.92
CA GLU A 172 -24.36 1.86 8.79
C GLU A 172 -24.29 1.00 7.50
N GLN A 173 -23.84 1.56 6.40
CA GLN A 173 -23.63 0.80 5.16
C GLN A 173 -22.48 -0.20 5.29
N VAL A 174 -21.42 0.12 6.02
CA VAL A 174 -20.34 -0.83 6.34
C VAL A 174 -20.89 -2.05 7.05
N VAL A 175 -21.76 -1.84 8.04
CA VAL A 175 -22.43 -2.93 8.75
C VAL A 175 -23.33 -3.76 7.84
N ALA A 176 -24.12 -3.08 6.98
CA ALA A 176 -25.14 -3.73 6.15
C ALA A 176 -24.55 -4.46 4.93
N LYS A 177 -23.55 -3.89 4.29
CA LYS A 177 -23.06 -4.34 2.98
C LYS A 177 -21.74 -5.09 3.03
N ILE A 178 -20.80 -4.72 3.90
CA ILE A 178 -19.52 -5.44 4.00
C ILE A 178 -19.76 -6.74 4.75
N PRO A 179 -19.37 -7.89 4.16
CA PRO A 179 -19.57 -9.17 4.83
C PRO A 179 -18.67 -9.31 6.05
N ALA A 180 -19.14 -10.07 7.03
CA ALA A 180 -18.28 -10.53 8.10
C ALA A 180 -17.19 -11.46 7.51
N PRO A 181 -15.96 -11.42 8.05
CA PRO A 181 -14.91 -12.30 7.57
C PRO A 181 -15.31 -13.77 7.73
N ALA A 182 -15.10 -14.54 6.68
CA ALA A 182 -15.20 -15.99 6.72
C ALA A 182 -13.99 -16.56 7.46
N GLY A 183 -14.10 -17.77 7.97
CA GLY A 183 -12.99 -18.46 8.61
C GLY A 183 -13.46 -19.32 9.78
N ASN A 184 -12.64 -20.30 10.12
CA ASN A 184 -12.89 -21.24 11.19
C ASN A 184 -11.84 -21.07 12.30
N PRO A 185 -12.22 -20.58 13.49
CA PRO A 185 -11.28 -20.42 14.60
C PRO A 185 -10.71 -21.75 15.14
N ASP A 186 -11.34 -22.87 14.84
CA ASP A 186 -10.89 -24.19 15.28
C ASP A 186 -10.02 -24.92 14.24
N ALA A 187 -9.91 -24.37 13.03
CA ALA A 187 -9.00 -24.87 12.01
C ALA A 187 -7.53 -24.59 12.34
N PRO A 188 -6.58 -25.24 11.69
CA PRO A 188 -5.16 -24.87 11.80
C PRO A 188 -4.93 -23.40 11.50
N LEU A 189 -4.04 -22.76 12.25
CA LEU A 189 -3.69 -21.35 12.08
C LEU A 189 -3.27 -21.07 10.64
N LYS A 190 -3.90 -20.07 10.05
CA LYS A 190 -3.58 -19.54 8.74
C LYS A 190 -3.75 -18.01 8.78
N ALA A 191 -2.67 -17.28 8.68
CA ALA A 191 -2.66 -15.81 8.69
C ALA A 191 -1.80 -15.26 7.56
N LEU A 192 -2.29 -14.19 6.94
CA LEU A 192 -1.57 -13.47 5.89
C LEU A 192 -0.76 -12.33 6.50
N ILE A 193 0.53 -12.29 6.19
CA ILE A 193 1.38 -11.14 6.50
C ILE A 193 1.14 -10.07 5.42
N PHE A 194 0.52 -8.97 5.78
CA PHE A 194 0.28 -7.88 4.82
C PHE A 194 1.23 -6.69 5.01
N ASP A 195 1.92 -6.60 6.13
CA ASP A 195 2.98 -5.62 6.39
C ASP A 195 3.89 -6.07 7.53
N SER A 196 5.01 -5.39 7.71
CA SER A 196 5.89 -5.55 8.86
C SER A 196 6.71 -4.30 9.12
N ILE A 197 7.05 -4.08 10.36
CA ILE A 197 7.98 -3.02 10.78
C ILE A 197 9.05 -3.62 11.68
N TYR A 198 10.16 -2.93 11.80
CA TYR A 198 11.23 -3.33 12.71
C TYR A 198 11.30 -2.40 13.91
N ASP A 199 11.27 -2.99 15.08
CA ASP A 199 11.48 -2.32 16.36
C ASP A 199 12.79 -2.81 16.99
N SER A 200 13.60 -1.90 17.51
CA SER A 200 14.92 -2.25 18.07
C SER A 200 14.85 -3.17 19.29
N TYR A 201 13.73 -3.16 20.01
CA TYR A 201 13.51 -3.97 21.20
C TYR A 201 12.73 -5.25 20.92
N LYS A 202 11.67 -5.14 20.13
CA LYS A 202 10.74 -6.25 19.85
C LYS A 202 11.16 -7.08 18.64
N GLY A 203 12.10 -6.60 17.83
CA GLY A 203 12.43 -7.19 16.54
C GLY A 203 11.38 -6.87 15.48
N ALA A 204 11.20 -7.75 14.51
CA ALA A 204 10.16 -7.58 13.53
C ALA A 204 8.77 -7.70 14.17
N ILE A 205 7.93 -6.71 13.93
CA ILE A 205 6.51 -6.71 14.28
C ILE A 205 5.76 -7.01 12.98
N VAL A 206 5.08 -8.14 12.94
CA VAL A 206 4.39 -8.63 11.76
C VAL A 206 2.92 -8.24 11.82
N PHE A 207 2.42 -7.57 10.79
CA PHE A 207 1.01 -7.22 10.66
C PHE A 207 0.30 -8.30 9.88
N CYS A 208 -0.72 -8.88 10.46
CA CYS A 208 -1.41 -10.03 9.88
C CYS A 208 -2.93 -9.90 9.86
N ARG A 209 -3.52 -10.51 8.83
CA ARG A 209 -4.93 -10.83 8.75
C ARG A 209 -5.11 -12.30 9.06
N MET A 210 -5.83 -12.58 10.13
CA MET A 210 -6.19 -13.93 10.52
C MET A 210 -7.25 -14.50 9.58
N VAL A 211 -6.95 -15.58 8.89
CA VAL A 211 -7.90 -16.26 8.01
C VAL A 211 -8.58 -17.41 8.76
N ASP A 212 -7.80 -18.31 9.33
CA ASP A 212 -8.27 -19.44 10.12
C ASP A 212 -7.46 -19.58 11.41
N GLY A 213 -8.05 -20.26 12.39
CA GLY A 213 -7.36 -20.63 13.61
C GLY A 213 -7.21 -19.50 14.61
N LYS A 214 -6.28 -19.69 15.52
CA LYS A 214 -5.97 -18.80 16.64
C LYS A 214 -4.47 -18.71 16.83
N VAL A 215 -4.01 -17.57 17.33
CA VAL A 215 -2.64 -17.38 17.80
C VAL A 215 -2.64 -16.60 19.10
N ARG A 216 -1.79 -17.01 20.02
CA ARG A 216 -1.60 -16.37 21.33
C ARG A 216 -0.12 -16.37 21.70
N LYS A 217 0.21 -15.66 22.78
CA LYS A 217 1.55 -15.75 23.39
C LYS A 217 1.88 -17.22 23.68
N GLY A 218 3.07 -17.64 23.31
CA GLY A 218 3.57 -19.01 23.50
C GLY A 218 3.28 -19.96 22.34
N THR A 219 2.46 -19.58 21.36
CA THR A 219 2.26 -20.39 20.16
C THR A 219 3.57 -20.45 19.37
N THR A 220 3.98 -21.65 18.98
CA THR A 220 5.13 -21.82 18.07
C THR A 220 4.63 -21.71 16.64
N ILE A 221 4.97 -20.64 15.97
CA ILE A 221 4.57 -20.33 14.61
C ILE A 221 5.66 -20.69 13.60
N ARG A 222 5.24 -20.94 12.36
CA ARG A 222 6.12 -21.14 11.21
C ARG A 222 5.71 -20.21 10.07
N MET A 223 6.69 -19.57 9.46
CA MET A 223 6.52 -18.84 8.20
C MET A 223 6.62 -19.86 7.05
N MET A 224 5.56 -20.01 6.27
CA MET A 224 5.50 -21.12 5.29
C MET A 224 6.48 -20.94 4.12
N ALA A 225 6.73 -19.71 3.66
CA ALA A 225 7.65 -19.46 2.54
C ALA A 225 9.12 -19.53 2.96
N THR A 226 9.48 -18.95 4.11
CA THR A 226 10.86 -18.92 4.60
C THR A 226 11.23 -20.14 5.44
N GLY A 227 10.23 -20.86 5.98
CA GLY A 227 10.44 -21.97 6.90
C GLY A 227 10.87 -21.55 8.31
N PHE A 228 10.93 -20.25 8.59
CA PHE A 228 11.35 -19.74 9.89
C PHE A 228 10.35 -20.09 10.99
N VAL A 229 10.84 -20.59 12.11
CA VAL A 229 10.04 -20.99 13.27
C VAL A 229 10.41 -20.11 14.46
N ALA A 230 9.40 -19.61 15.16
CA ALA A 230 9.56 -18.79 16.35
C ALA A 230 8.41 -19.00 17.33
N GLU A 231 8.68 -18.72 18.60
CA GLU A 231 7.66 -18.65 19.64
C GLU A 231 7.10 -17.23 19.74
N VAL A 232 5.78 -17.09 19.72
CA VAL A 232 5.10 -15.80 19.83
C VAL A 232 5.32 -15.21 21.23
N VAL A 233 5.81 -13.98 21.26
CA VAL A 233 6.03 -13.20 22.49
C VAL A 233 4.81 -12.36 22.84
N GLU A 234 4.19 -11.72 21.86
CA GLU A 234 3.04 -10.85 22.03
C GLU A 234 2.15 -10.88 20.80
N VAL A 235 0.85 -10.82 21.02
CA VAL A 235 -0.16 -10.55 19.99
C VAL A 235 -1.01 -9.36 20.41
N GLY A 236 -1.58 -8.66 19.45
CA GLY A 236 -2.43 -7.52 19.73
C GLY A 236 -3.06 -6.93 18.49
N TYR A 237 -3.71 -5.80 18.68
CA TYR A 237 -4.38 -5.04 17.63
C TYR A 237 -3.92 -3.58 17.62
N PHE A 238 -4.37 -2.82 16.63
CA PHE A 238 -3.90 -1.46 16.42
C PHE A 238 -4.86 -0.45 17.02
N GLY A 239 -4.36 0.42 17.89
CA GLY A 239 -5.00 1.68 18.25
C GLY A 239 -4.59 2.80 17.30
N ALA A 240 -4.99 4.02 17.58
CA ALA A 240 -4.55 5.20 16.83
C ALA A 240 -3.07 5.51 17.17
N GLY A 241 -2.16 5.03 16.31
CA GLY A 241 -0.73 5.16 16.53
C GLY A 241 -0.14 4.31 17.67
N GLN A 242 -0.88 3.32 18.16
CA GLN A 242 -0.48 2.48 19.28
C GLN A 242 -0.67 1.00 18.98
N PHE A 243 0.17 0.17 19.61
CA PHE A 243 0.02 -1.27 19.64
C PHE A 243 -0.64 -1.68 20.96
N ILE A 244 -1.80 -2.35 20.89
CA ILE A 244 -2.58 -2.76 22.07
C ILE A 244 -2.50 -4.27 22.20
N PRO A 245 -1.79 -4.80 23.23
CA PRO A 245 -1.73 -6.23 23.46
C PRO A 245 -3.10 -6.83 23.78
N CYS A 246 -3.31 -8.07 23.35
CA CYS A 246 -4.49 -8.86 23.72
C CYS A 246 -4.10 -10.31 23.99
N GLU A 247 -5.05 -11.11 24.46
CA GLU A 247 -4.79 -12.50 24.81
C GLU A 247 -4.59 -13.38 23.59
N GLU A 248 -5.43 -13.20 22.56
CA GLU A 248 -5.36 -13.99 21.33
C GLU A 248 -5.89 -13.23 20.12
N LEU A 249 -5.44 -13.63 18.95
CA LEU A 249 -6.03 -13.28 17.66
C LEU A 249 -6.71 -14.52 17.10
N THR A 250 -7.96 -14.37 16.65
CA THR A 250 -8.77 -15.45 16.07
C THR A 250 -9.13 -15.14 14.62
N ALA A 251 -9.64 -16.15 13.91
CA ALA A 251 -10.07 -16.02 12.52
C ALA A 251 -10.91 -14.76 12.27
N GLY A 252 -10.56 -14.01 11.25
CA GLY A 252 -11.20 -12.75 10.85
C GLY A 252 -10.61 -11.49 11.48
N MET A 253 -9.75 -11.60 12.47
CA MET A 253 -9.12 -10.44 13.12
C MET A 253 -7.94 -9.91 12.29
N VAL A 254 -7.70 -8.61 12.42
CA VAL A 254 -6.49 -7.93 11.97
C VAL A 254 -5.69 -7.51 13.19
N GLY A 255 -4.42 -7.81 13.21
CA GLY A 255 -3.58 -7.50 14.34
C GLY A 255 -2.09 -7.67 14.05
N TYR A 256 -1.28 -7.68 15.10
CA TYR A 256 0.15 -7.86 15.01
C TYR A 256 0.65 -9.03 15.86
N ILE A 257 1.79 -9.56 15.46
CA ILE A 257 2.51 -10.63 16.16
C ILE A 257 3.96 -10.20 16.34
N THR A 258 4.49 -10.36 17.54
CA THR A 258 5.91 -10.26 17.81
C THR A 258 6.47 -11.61 18.28
N ALA A 259 7.64 -11.96 17.81
CA ALA A 259 8.30 -13.23 18.15
C ALA A 259 9.83 -13.08 18.27
N SER A 260 10.29 -11.90 18.67
CA SER A 260 11.73 -11.56 18.81
C SER A 260 12.54 -11.87 17.54
N ILE A 261 11.95 -11.64 16.39
CA ILE A 261 12.58 -11.93 15.11
C ILE A 261 13.58 -10.83 14.78
N LYS A 262 14.86 -11.14 14.81
CA LYS A 262 15.93 -10.16 14.61
C LYS A 262 16.28 -9.96 13.13
N ASN A 263 16.13 -10.99 12.33
CA ASN A 263 16.40 -10.91 10.91
C ASN A 263 15.08 -10.74 10.15
N VAL A 264 14.93 -9.61 9.51
CA VAL A 264 13.70 -9.22 8.81
C VAL A 264 13.46 -10.02 7.55
N ARG A 265 14.53 -10.62 7.00
CA ARG A 265 14.42 -11.54 5.86
C ARG A 265 13.67 -12.83 6.22
N ASP A 266 13.55 -13.12 7.51
CA ASP A 266 12.77 -14.26 8.01
C ASP A 266 11.25 -13.99 7.97
N THR A 267 10.85 -12.72 7.90
CA THR A 267 9.46 -12.30 7.70
C THR A 267 9.27 -11.71 6.31
N ARG A 268 8.57 -12.41 5.46
CA ARG A 268 8.29 -11.94 4.11
C ARG A 268 6.85 -11.48 4.02
N VAL A 269 6.62 -10.25 3.57
CA VAL A 269 5.26 -9.78 3.29
C VAL A 269 4.63 -10.61 2.18
N GLY A 270 3.39 -11.06 2.42
CA GLY A 270 2.70 -12.02 1.56
C GLY A 270 2.85 -13.48 1.98
N ASP A 271 3.75 -13.76 2.93
CA ASP A 271 3.88 -15.10 3.49
C ASP A 271 2.69 -15.47 4.39
N THR A 272 2.52 -16.75 4.60
CA THR A 272 1.51 -17.32 5.48
C THR A 272 2.15 -17.76 6.79
N ILE A 273 1.54 -17.35 7.91
CA ILE A 273 1.87 -17.85 9.23
C ILE A 273 0.98 -19.03 9.56
N THR A 274 1.56 -20.12 10.02
CA THR A 274 0.84 -21.30 10.51
C THR A 274 1.37 -21.75 11.87
N ASP A 275 0.63 -22.63 12.55
CA ASP A 275 1.08 -23.28 13.77
C ASP A 275 2.08 -24.40 13.41
N ASN A 276 3.27 -24.37 13.97
CA ASN A 276 4.32 -25.34 13.68
C ASN A 276 3.93 -26.75 14.15
N ASN A 277 3.13 -26.89 15.19
CA ASN A 277 2.68 -28.17 15.74
C ASN A 277 1.42 -28.70 15.02
N ARG A 278 0.67 -27.83 14.38
CA ARG A 278 -0.56 -28.17 13.63
C ARG A 278 -0.64 -27.30 12.38
N PRO A 279 0.24 -27.53 11.38
CA PRO A 279 0.31 -26.68 10.20
C PRO A 279 -0.93 -26.80 9.32
N CYS A 280 -1.29 -25.71 8.64
CA CYS A 280 -2.29 -25.73 7.58
C CYS A 280 -1.70 -26.40 6.33
N GLU A 281 -2.57 -26.94 5.47
CA GLU A 281 -2.15 -27.70 4.29
C GLU A 281 -1.56 -26.82 3.20
N GLU A 282 -2.21 -25.68 2.94
CA GLU A 282 -1.85 -24.79 1.85
C GLU A 282 -1.59 -23.36 2.35
N ALA A 283 -0.55 -22.73 1.81
CA ALA A 283 -0.29 -21.33 2.01
C ALA A 283 -1.34 -20.46 1.27
N LEU A 284 -1.57 -19.25 1.79
CA LEU A 284 -2.36 -18.26 1.09
C LEU A 284 -1.62 -17.75 -0.15
N PRO A 285 -2.34 -17.29 -1.20
CA PRO A 285 -1.71 -16.62 -2.31
C PRO A 285 -0.89 -15.42 -1.83
N GLY A 286 0.39 -15.41 -2.19
CA GLY A 286 1.27 -14.30 -1.86
C GLY A 286 1.11 -13.13 -2.82
N TYR A 287 1.88 -12.05 -2.58
CA TYR A 287 1.90 -10.90 -3.46
C TYR A 287 2.82 -11.12 -4.66
N LYS A 288 2.46 -10.55 -5.79
CA LYS A 288 3.34 -10.51 -6.96
C LYS A 288 4.55 -9.63 -6.65
N LYS A 289 5.73 -10.06 -7.09
CA LYS A 289 6.92 -9.23 -7.01
C LYS A 289 6.74 -8.01 -7.91
N VAL A 290 6.94 -6.82 -7.35
CA VAL A 290 6.90 -5.58 -8.11
C VAL A 290 8.28 -5.27 -8.64
N ASN A 291 8.36 -4.93 -9.92
CA ASN A 291 9.61 -4.51 -10.53
C ASN A 291 9.71 -2.99 -10.50
N PRO A 292 10.88 -2.45 -10.12
CA PRO A 292 11.11 -1.02 -10.19
C PRO A 292 10.95 -0.47 -11.60
N MET A 293 10.45 0.77 -11.69
CA MET A 293 10.28 1.50 -12.95
C MET A 293 11.33 2.59 -13.16
N VAL A 294 11.88 3.11 -12.06
CA VAL A 294 12.85 4.20 -12.06
C VAL A 294 14.08 3.76 -11.27
N TYR A 295 15.24 3.96 -11.84
CA TYR A 295 16.51 3.66 -11.18
C TYR A 295 17.36 4.92 -11.05
N CYS A 296 18.03 5.08 -9.91
CA CYS A 296 19.08 6.08 -9.74
C CYS A 296 20.16 5.60 -8.78
N GLY A 297 21.32 6.20 -8.86
CA GLY A 297 22.38 6.01 -7.88
C GLY A 297 22.18 6.92 -6.67
N LEU A 298 22.31 6.37 -5.47
CA LEU A 298 22.36 7.11 -4.20
C LEU A 298 23.77 6.98 -3.63
N TYR A 299 24.40 8.12 -3.40
CA TYR A 299 25.76 8.20 -2.88
C TYR A 299 25.78 9.11 -1.64
N PRO A 300 26.50 8.73 -0.56
CA PRO A 300 26.71 9.66 0.54
C PRO A 300 27.60 10.79 0.08
N ALA A 301 27.27 12.04 0.43
CA ALA A 301 28.10 13.19 0.13
C ALA A 301 29.48 13.07 0.81
N ASP A 302 29.52 12.46 2.00
CA ASP A 302 30.73 12.03 2.69
C ASP A 302 30.89 10.51 2.55
N GLY A 303 31.92 10.09 1.82
CA GLY A 303 32.20 8.66 1.58
C GLY A 303 32.40 7.82 2.85
N ALA A 304 32.78 8.44 3.96
CA ALA A 304 32.88 7.75 5.27
C ALA A 304 31.52 7.26 5.79
N LYS A 305 30.41 7.83 5.31
CA LYS A 305 29.05 7.44 5.68
C LYS A 305 28.44 6.34 4.80
N TYR A 306 29.21 5.68 3.96
CA TYR A 306 28.71 4.56 3.12
C TYR A 306 28.05 3.45 3.95
N GLY A 307 28.67 3.07 5.08
CA GLY A 307 28.09 2.07 5.98
C GLY A 307 26.77 2.50 6.59
N ASP A 308 26.64 3.78 6.93
CA ASP A 308 25.41 4.36 7.48
C ASP A 308 24.29 4.36 6.43
N LEU A 309 24.61 4.67 5.17
CA LEU A 309 23.66 4.59 4.07
C LEU A 309 23.21 3.16 3.84
N ARG A 310 24.10 2.19 3.85
CA ARG A 310 23.74 0.77 3.73
C ARG A 310 22.77 0.34 4.82
N ASP A 311 23.07 0.67 6.06
CA ASP A 311 22.24 0.29 7.21
C ASP A 311 20.86 0.98 7.15
N ALA A 312 20.83 2.23 6.71
CA ALA A 312 19.58 2.97 6.50
C ALA A 312 18.71 2.35 5.39
N LEU A 313 19.29 2.01 4.24
CA LEU A 313 18.58 1.34 3.15
C LEU A 313 18.04 -0.02 3.58
N GLU A 314 18.81 -0.80 4.32
CA GLU A 314 18.37 -2.08 4.87
C GLU A 314 17.15 -1.89 5.78
N LYS A 315 17.18 -0.94 6.69
CA LYS A 315 16.05 -0.62 7.57
C LYS A 315 14.83 -0.12 6.80
N LEU A 316 15.00 0.76 5.82
CA LEU A 316 13.89 1.23 4.98
C LEU A 316 13.23 0.11 4.18
N GLN A 317 14.02 -0.80 3.62
CA GLN A 317 13.50 -1.94 2.87
C GLN A 317 12.57 -2.83 3.70
N LEU A 318 12.73 -2.83 5.01
CA LEU A 318 11.84 -3.55 5.94
C LEU A 318 10.44 -2.97 5.97
N ASN A 319 10.37 -1.65 5.91
CA ASN A 319 9.11 -0.91 5.92
C ASN A 319 8.57 -0.68 4.51
N ASP A 320 9.43 -0.77 3.51
CA ASP A 320 9.09 -0.62 2.10
C ASP A 320 9.68 -1.77 1.27
N ALA A 321 8.91 -2.84 1.13
CA ALA A 321 9.33 -4.04 0.42
C ALA A 321 9.47 -3.83 -1.11
N SER A 322 8.99 -2.70 -1.63
CA SER A 322 9.14 -2.32 -3.04
C SER A 322 10.50 -1.66 -3.34
N LEU A 323 11.22 -1.20 -2.32
CA LEU A 323 12.54 -0.62 -2.46
C LEU A 323 13.55 -1.69 -2.88
N PHE A 324 14.18 -1.48 -4.01
CA PHE A 324 15.30 -2.28 -4.49
C PHE A 324 16.58 -1.50 -4.34
N TYR A 325 17.66 -2.14 -3.89
CA TYR A 325 18.99 -1.55 -3.89
C TYR A 325 20.07 -2.61 -4.04
N GLU A 326 21.16 -2.24 -4.66
CA GLU A 326 22.37 -3.03 -4.81
C GLU A 326 23.61 -2.12 -4.76
N PRO A 327 24.78 -2.61 -4.30
CA PRO A 327 26.00 -1.82 -4.29
C PRO A 327 26.38 -1.36 -5.70
N GLU A 328 26.83 -0.12 -5.80
CA GLU A 328 27.34 0.49 -7.02
C GLU A 328 28.59 1.33 -6.72
N THR A 329 29.49 1.43 -7.69
CA THR A 329 30.68 2.27 -7.60
C THR A 329 30.71 3.24 -8.76
N SER A 330 30.92 4.52 -8.46
CA SER A 330 31.13 5.58 -9.44
C SER A 330 32.55 6.11 -9.35
N VAL A 331 33.17 6.35 -10.49
CA VAL A 331 34.51 6.97 -10.54
C VAL A 331 34.49 8.37 -9.91
N ALA A 332 33.40 9.11 -10.10
CA ALA A 332 33.27 10.49 -9.64
C ALA A 332 32.78 10.57 -8.17
N LEU A 333 31.87 9.66 -7.77
CA LEU A 333 31.13 9.75 -6.49
C LEU A 333 31.57 8.69 -5.45
N GLY A 334 32.41 7.73 -5.85
CA GLY A 334 32.86 6.66 -4.99
C GLY A 334 31.84 5.54 -4.83
N PHE A 335 31.76 4.99 -3.60
CA PHE A 335 30.84 3.90 -3.30
C PHE A 335 29.44 4.42 -2.96
N GLY A 336 28.45 3.75 -3.49
CA GLY A 336 27.05 4.05 -3.25
C GLY A 336 26.17 2.86 -3.57
N PHE A 337 24.91 3.13 -3.86
CA PHE A 337 23.92 2.11 -4.18
C PHE A 337 23.12 2.51 -5.42
N ARG A 338 22.90 1.55 -6.28
CA ARG A 338 21.88 1.66 -7.31
C ARG A 338 20.56 1.25 -6.71
N CYS A 339 19.60 2.17 -6.75
CA CYS A 339 18.28 1.96 -6.16
C CYS A 339 17.20 1.95 -7.24
N GLY A 340 16.19 1.13 -7.04
CA GLY A 340 15.01 1.04 -7.90
C GLY A 340 13.75 1.44 -7.16
N PHE A 341 12.92 2.23 -7.82
CA PHE A 341 11.70 2.84 -7.28
C PHE A 341 10.51 2.59 -8.18
N LEU A 342 9.30 2.64 -7.60
CA LEU A 342 8.05 2.47 -8.35
C LEU A 342 7.71 3.69 -9.23
N GLY A 343 8.20 4.86 -8.87
CA GLY A 343 8.00 6.11 -9.59
C GLY A 343 8.84 7.24 -9.00
N LEU A 344 8.68 8.44 -9.54
CA LEU A 344 9.45 9.61 -9.09
C LEU A 344 9.07 10.08 -7.70
N LEU A 345 7.80 10.02 -7.34
CA LEU A 345 7.36 10.39 -5.98
C LEU A 345 7.90 9.41 -4.95
N HIS A 346 7.92 8.11 -5.26
CA HIS A 346 8.54 7.09 -4.40
C HIS A 346 10.03 7.38 -4.17
N LEU A 347 10.76 7.75 -5.24
CA LEU A 347 12.16 8.16 -5.16
C LEU A 347 12.36 9.36 -4.22
N GLU A 348 11.57 10.41 -4.40
CA GLU A 348 11.66 11.62 -3.57
C GLU A 348 11.40 11.30 -2.09
N ILE A 349 10.40 10.49 -1.81
CA ILE A 349 10.05 10.11 -0.44
C ILE A 349 11.14 9.30 0.22
N ILE A 350 11.71 8.32 -0.47
CA ILE A 350 12.83 7.53 0.06
C ILE A 350 14.05 8.42 0.30
N GLN A 351 14.35 9.31 -0.61
CA GLN A 351 15.45 10.27 -0.43
C GLN A 351 15.24 11.15 0.80
N GLU A 352 14.08 11.77 0.94
CA GLU A 352 13.77 12.61 2.11
C GLU A 352 13.79 11.82 3.42
N ARG A 353 13.32 10.58 3.43
CA ARG A 353 13.39 9.72 4.61
C ARG A 353 14.84 9.41 5.01
N LEU A 354 15.69 9.10 4.05
CA LEU A 354 17.12 8.87 4.31
C LEU A 354 17.79 10.12 4.88
N GLU A 355 17.46 11.30 4.37
CA GLU A 355 18.00 12.56 4.83
C GLU A 355 17.50 12.94 6.22
N ARG A 356 16.20 12.81 6.48
CA ARG A 356 15.57 13.26 7.74
C ARG A 356 15.64 12.25 8.86
N GLU A 357 15.32 10.97 8.58
CA GLU A 357 15.26 9.94 9.62
C GLU A 357 16.64 9.37 9.99
N TYR A 358 17.59 9.42 9.05
CA TYR A 358 18.93 8.84 9.21
C TYR A 358 20.07 9.85 9.17
N ASP A 359 19.73 11.14 9.08
CA ASP A 359 20.72 12.24 9.06
C ASP A 359 21.82 12.04 7.99
N LEU A 360 21.40 11.67 6.80
CA LEU A 360 22.29 11.46 5.65
C LEU A 360 22.23 12.64 4.72
N ASP A 361 23.38 13.04 4.20
CA ASP A 361 23.51 13.98 3.09
C ASP A 361 23.82 13.18 1.83
N LEU A 362 22.93 13.24 0.84
CA LEU A 362 22.96 12.36 -0.32
C LEU A 362 23.19 13.11 -1.63
N VAL A 363 23.93 12.47 -2.52
CA VAL A 363 24.01 12.83 -3.93
C VAL A 363 23.24 11.79 -4.72
N THR A 364 22.25 12.24 -5.49
CA THR A 364 21.46 11.39 -6.37
C THR A 364 21.85 11.61 -7.83
N THR A 365 21.94 10.54 -8.60
CA THR A 365 22.11 10.62 -10.04
C THR A 365 20.78 10.87 -10.74
N ALA A 366 20.81 11.31 -11.99
CA ALA A 366 19.59 11.43 -12.78
C ALA A 366 18.90 10.05 -12.92
N PRO A 367 17.57 9.97 -12.84
CA PRO A 367 16.85 8.73 -13.03
C PRO A 367 17.14 8.11 -14.39
N SER A 368 17.36 6.81 -14.44
CA SER A 368 17.71 6.08 -15.65
C SER A 368 17.18 4.65 -15.61
N VAL A 369 17.35 3.94 -16.71
CA VAL A 369 17.05 2.52 -16.86
C VAL A 369 18.32 1.73 -17.14
N ILE A 370 18.25 0.41 -16.98
CA ILE A 370 19.36 -0.50 -17.32
C ILE A 370 19.22 -0.92 -18.78
N TYR A 371 20.26 -0.71 -19.57
CA TYR A 371 20.35 -1.21 -20.94
C TYR A 371 21.09 -2.55 -20.98
N LYS A 372 20.68 -3.43 -21.89
CA LYS A 372 21.46 -4.64 -22.22
C LYS A 372 22.25 -4.39 -23.49
N VAL A 373 23.55 -4.58 -23.41
CA VAL A 373 24.45 -4.45 -24.55
C VAL A 373 24.87 -5.84 -25.02
N HIS A 374 24.49 -6.19 -26.24
CA HIS A 374 24.94 -7.40 -26.92
C HIS A 374 26.19 -7.12 -27.68
N LYS A 375 27.29 -7.73 -27.27
CA LYS A 375 28.59 -7.58 -27.93
C LYS A 375 28.73 -8.53 -29.14
N THR A 376 29.59 -8.17 -30.06
CA THR A 376 29.88 -8.98 -31.26
C THR A 376 30.48 -10.33 -30.94
N ASN A 377 31.08 -10.50 -29.76
CA ASN A 377 31.64 -11.78 -29.27
C ASN A 377 30.58 -12.69 -28.59
N GLY A 378 29.31 -12.28 -28.56
CA GLY A 378 28.21 -13.01 -27.92
C GLY A 378 27.99 -12.72 -26.43
N GLU A 379 28.86 -11.92 -25.79
CA GLU A 379 28.69 -11.49 -24.42
C GLU A 379 27.53 -10.47 -24.31
N VAL A 380 26.71 -10.60 -23.26
CA VAL A 380 25.63 -9.66 -22.93
C VAL A 380 25.98 -9.01 -21.61
N ILE A 381 26.08 -7.70 -21.59
CA ILE A 381 26.35 -6.92 -20.38
C ILE A 381 25.17 -6.04 -20.01
N ASP A 382 24.90 -5.93 -18.71
CA ASP A 382 23.95 -4.99 -18.16
C ASP A 382 24.65 -3.63 -17.95
N LEU A 383 24.28 -2.66 -18.78
CA LEU A 383 24.86 -1.32 -18.74
C LEU A 383 24.13 -0.47 -17.69
N THR A 384 24.75 -0.31 -16.54
CA THR A 384 24.24 0.51 -15.44
C THR A 384 24.86 1.90 -15.38
N ASN A 385 26.06 2.04 -15.94
CA ASN A 385 26.82 3.30 -15.97
C ASN A 385 27.29 3.59 -17.41
N PRO A 386 26.99 4.77 -17.96
CA PRO A 386 27.42 5.14 -19.32
C PRO A 386 28.93 5.03 -19.56
N THR A 387 29.74 5.18 -18.52
CA THR A 387 31.22 5.05 -18.61
C THR A 387 31.66 3.63 -18.97
N ASN A 388 30.82 2.64 -18.74
CA ASN A 388 31.11 1.24 -19.06
C ASN A 388 30.60 0.82 -20.45
N LEU A 389 30.11 1.78 -21.24
CA LEU A 389 29.67 1.49 -22.60
C LEU A 389 30.89 1.00 -23.43
N PRO A 390 30.79 -0.21 -24.04
CA PRO A 390 31.85 -0.70 -24.93
C PRO A 390 32.08 0.19 -26.12
N ASP A 391 33.25 0.04 -26.78
CA ASP A 391 33.52 0.70 -28.06
C ASP A 391 32.39 0.33 -29.06
N PRO A 392 31.89 1.30 -29.86
CA PRO A 392 30.86 1.03 -30.86
C PRO A 392 31.15 -0.14 -31.80
N SER A 393 32.43 -0.43 -32.09
CA SER A 393 32.84 -1.56 -32.90
C SER A 393 32.60 -2.93 -32.25
N GLU A 394 32.47 -2.97 -30.93
CA GLU A 394 32.20 -4.19 -30.15
C GLU A 394 30.71 -4.42 -29.88
N ILE A 395 29.85 -3.43 -30.22
CA ILE A 395 28.41 -3.51 -29.96
C ILE A 395 27.69 -4.08 -31.19
N LYS A 396 26.99 -5.18 -31.01
CA LYS A 396 26.12 -5.74 -32.05
C LYS A 396 24.76 -5.03 -32.09
N TYR A 397 24.12 -4.90 -30.93
CA TYR A 397 22.90 -4.11 -30.69
C TYR A 397 22.70 -3.87 -29.20
N MET A 398 21.79 -2.97 -28.88
CA MET A 398 21.40 -2.67 -27.49
C MET A 398 19.91 -2.86 -27.32
N GLU A 399 19.51 -3.28 -26.13
CA GLU A 399 18.11 -3.38 -25.71
C GLU A 399 17.84 -2.39 -24.59
N GLU A 400 16.73 -1.70 -24.68
CA GLU A 400 16.19 -0.92 -23.58
C GLU A 400 14.99 -1.64 -22.96
N PRO A 401 14.77 -1.52 -21.64
CA PRO A 401 13.58 -2.09 -21.03
C PRO A 401 12.34 -1.33 -21.49
N ILE A 402 11.31 -2.06 -21.80
CA ILE A 402 9.99 -1.54 -22.09
C ILE A 402 8.98 -2.14 -21.11
N VAL A 403 7.88 -1.45 -20.89
CA VAL A 403 6.79 -1.91 -20.04
C VAL A 403 5.51 -2.08 -20.85
N ASN A 404 4.68 -3.02 -20.44
CA ASN A 404 3.30 -3.04 -20.85
C ASN A 404 2.54 -2.12 -19.90
N ALA A 405 2.01 -1.03 -20.45
CA ALA A 405 1.24 -0.07 -19.68
C ALA A 405 -0.26 -0.26 -19.96
N GLU A 406 -1.02 -0.41 -18.90
CA GLU A 406 -2.47 -0.38 -18.91
C GLU A 406 -2.90 0.95 -18.29
N ILE A 407 -3.61 1.76 -19.08
CA ILE A 407 -4.02 3.10 -18.67
C ILE A 407 -5.52 3.16 -18.64
N MET A 408 -6.10 3.30 -17.46
CA MET A 408 -7.52 3.49 -17.26
C MET A 408 -7.84 4.98 -17.27
N VAL A 409 -8.74 5.40 -18.14
CA VAL A 409 -9.05 6.81 -18.36
C VAL A 409 -10.50 6.97 -18.83
N THR A 410 -11.09 8.10 -18.48
CA THR A 410 -12.42 8.47 -19.01
C THR A 410 -12.32 8.83 -20.49
N THR A 411 -13.44 8.68 -21.22
CA THR A 411 -13.50 8.84 -22.68
C THR A 411 -12.95 10.17 -23.18
N GLU A 412 -13.15 11.24 -22.41
CA GLU A 412 -12.69 12.59 -22.78
C GLU A 412 -11.18 12.75 -22.88
N PHE A 413 -10.40 11.91 -22.16
CA PHE A 413 -8.94 11.97 -22.12
C PHE A 413 -8.24 10.98 -23.04
N ILE A 414 -8.98 10.12 -23.75
CA ILE A 414 -8.40 9.08 -24.63
C ILE A 414 -7.47 9.71 -25.66
N GLY A 415 -7.89 10.77 -26.32
CA GLY A 415 -7.07 11.45 -27.33
C GLY A 415 -5.76 11.98 -26.77
N ALA A 416 -5.81 12.66 -25.63
CA ALA A 416 -4.61 13.21 -24.98
C ALA A 416 -3.62 12.12 -24.52
N ILE A 417 -4.14 11.00 -24.02
CA ILE A 417 -3.33 9.85 -23.63
C ILE A 417 -2.68 9.18 -24.84
N MET A 418 -3.42 9.02 -25.94
CA MET A 418 -2.87 8.45 -27.17
C MET A 418 -1.72 9.31 -27.73
N ASP A 419 -1.90 10.63 -27.75
CA ASP A 419 -0.87 11.57 -28.20
C ASP A 419 0.37 11.50 -27.29
N LEU A 420 0.17 11.49 -25.97
CA LEU A 420 1.26 11.38 -25.00
C LEU A 420 2.06 10.08 -25.18
N CYS A 421 1.36 8.96 -25.34
CA CYS A 421 2.01 7.66 -25.55
C CYS A 421 2.82 7.66 -26.85
N GLN A 422 2.29 8.25 -27.91
CA GLN A 422 2.97 8.34 -29.19
C GLN A 422 4.23 9.23 -29.10
N GLU A 423 4.14 10.37 -28.44
CA GLU A 423 5.31 11.23 -28.20
C GLU A 423 6.41 10.52 -27.39
N ARG A 424 6.02 9.62 -26.49
CA ARG A 424 6.93 8.81 -25.66
C ARG A 424 7.36 7.50 -26.30
N ARG A 425 7.20 7.34 -27.62
CA ARG A 425 7.55 6.14 -28.41
C ARG A 425 6.77 4.90 -28.01
N GLY A 426 5.57 5.07 -27.47
CA GLY A 426 4.67 3.97 -27.14
C GLY A 426 4.14 3.26 -28.37
N GLN A 427 3.94 1.94 -28.25
CA GLN A 427 3.23 1.14 -29.25
C GLN A 427 1.83 0.86 -28.75
N TYR A 428 0.84 1.26 -29.52
CA TYR A 428 -0.54 0.98 -29.22
C TYR A 428 -0.86 -0.51 -29.45
N LEU A 429 -1.30 -1.20 -28.40
CA LEU A 429 -1.61 -2.62 -28.45
C LEU A 429 -3.12 -2.89 -28.57
N GLY A 430 -3.94 -2.02 -28.03
CA GLY A 430 -5.39 -2.16 -28.07
C GLY A 430 -6.08 -1.25 -27.06
N MET A 431 -7.40 -1.19 -27.15
CA MET A 431 -8.26 -0.46 -26.22
C MET A 431 -9.53 -1.27 -26.00
N GLU A 432 -9.92 -1.37 -24.75
CA GLU A 432 -11.16 -1.99 -24.35
C GLU A 432 -12.05 -0.95 -23.69
N TYR A 433 -13.31 -0.89 -24.09
CA TYR A 433 -14.30 -0.11 -23.38
C TYR A 433 -14.87 -0.98 -22.27
N MET A 434 -14.79 -0.48 -21.04
CA MET A 434 -15.36 -1.17 -19.89
C MET A 434 -16.83 -0.74 -19.78
N GLU A 435 -17.66 -1.35 -20.59
CA GLU A 435 -19.11 -1.26 -20.47
C GLU A 435 -19.64 -2.50 -19.75
N GLU A 436 -20.40 -2.25 -18.66
CA GLU A 436 -21.17 -3.17 -17.80
C GLU A 436 -20.36 -4.06 -16.86
#